data_670dca9897d3d7da0180a70bb78998ef
#
_entry.id   670dca9897d3d7da0180a70bb78998ef
#
_cell.length_a   1.000
_cell.length_b   1.000
_cell.length_c   1.000
_cell.angle_alpha   90.00
_cell.angle_beta   90.00
_cell.angle_gamma   90.00
#
_symmetry.space_group_name_H-M   'P 1'
#
loop_
_entity.id
_entity.type
_entity.pdbx_description
1 polymer ?
#
loop_
_entity_poly.entity_id
_entity_poly.type
_entity_poly.pdbx_seq_one_letter_code
_entity_poly.pdbx_strand_id
1 'polypeptide(L)'
;MKVMQHPKTFARCLVIAGLAALCPAWTCASAQAQSLTGRWAATGSTPLHNGELQKTIFELQQDGSRLAGTVYEMGFSVKIKGSVNGSHIEIFAADWNDKEPFLVGDLVNGELDGTQWGVKFVAKPATPADEFPKPAYIDPPAPHQVPGNGLAKTPPTGWNSWNLFADKIDDQTVRAMADAMVSSGMRDAGYIYINIDDTWQGLRDEQGVLHANHKFPDMKALADYVHSKGLKLGVYSSPGPRTCGGYPASYGHEELDARTFASWGIDYLKYDWCSASTIYSNDKLQPIYQRMGDALHSTGRPIVYSLCEYGMDDVEKWGPAVGGNLWRTSGDIRDQWDSMRLNIEQQVKAAPYAGPGHWNDPDMLEVGNGHMTADEYRTHMSLWALTAAPLLAGNDIRTMSDVTKSILLNKEVIAIDQDSLGKQASPVKNGDLEMWVKPLADGAVAVGVVNLGSTAETATVKAADLLAGKRVKGARDLWAHQNVKFTNGAYSKSVPPHGVLLLRVSGR
;
A
#
# COMPACT_ATOMS: atom_id res chain seq x y z
N MET A 1 -47.18 -41.60 10.06
CA MET A 1 -48.61 -41.95 10.07
C MET A 1 -49.27 -41.30 8.89
N LYS A 2 -49.79 -42.13 7.94
CA LYS A 2 -50.64 -41.86 6.76
C LYS A 2 -50.07 -40.96 5.65
N VAL A 3 -49.52 -41.40 4.55
CA VAL A 3 -49.91 -42.24 3.38
C VAL A 3 -51.33 -41.98 2.88
N MET A 4 -51.40 -41.50 1.61
CA MET A 4 -52.36 -41.87 0.56
C MET A 4 -52.09 -40.94 -0.63
N GLN A 5 -51.53 -41.35 -1.75
CA GLN A 5 -51.98 -42.23 -2.88
C GLN A 5 -52.85 -41.49 -3.90
N HIS A 6 -52.38 -41.60 -5.14
CA HIS A 6 -52.97 -41.21 -6.43
C HIS A 6 -54.34 -41.90 -6.71
N PRO A 7 -55.10 -41.44 -7.76
CA PRO A 7 -55.20 -42.34 -8.91
C PRO A 7 -55.05 -41.70 -10.30
N LYS A 8 -54.62 -42.56 -11.22
CA LYS A 8 -54.61 -42.46 -12.65
C LYS A 8 -56.01 -42.68 -13.20
N THR A 9 -56.38 -42.04 -14.33
CA THR A 9 -57.29 -42.66 -15.31
C THR A 9 -57.14 -42.06 -16.71
N PHE A 10 -56.89 -42.84 -17.60
CA PHE A 10 -57.01 -43.18 -19.02
C PHE A 10 -57.77 -42.26 -20.00
N ALA A 11 -57.17 -42.26 -21.16
CA ALA A 11 -57.43 -41.79 -22.50
C ALA A 11 -58.86 -41.87 -23.05
N ARG A 12 -59.16 -40.99 -24.01
CA ARG A 12 -59.88 -41.33 -25.24
C ARG A 12 -59.53 -40.38 -26.35
N CYS A 13 -59.03 -40.91 -27.45
CA CYS A 13 -58.87 -40.27 -28.72
C CYS A 13 -60.21 -39.85 -29.32
N LEU A 14 -60.26 -38.65 -29.91
CA LEU A 14 -61.23 -38.38 -30.99
C LEU A 14 -60.51 -37.57 -32.09
N VAL A 15 -60.48 -38.16 -33.27
CA VAL A 15 -60.01 -37.57 -34.53
C VAL A 15 -61.10 -36.66 -35.05
N ILE A 16 -60.80 -35.40 -35.30
CA ILE A 16 -61.57 -34.55 -36.21
C ILE A 16 -60.55 -33.80 -37.06
N ALA A 17 -60.77 -33.95 -38.38
CA ALA A 17 -59.97 -33.40 -39.44
C ALA A 17 -60.23 -31.90 -39.69
N GLY A 18 -59.19 -31.22 -40.05
CA GLY A 18 -59.16 -30.16 -41.03
C GLY A 18 -59.62 -28.77 -40.66
N LEU A 19 -58.65 -27.89 -40.46
CA LEU A 19 -58.65 -26.51 -41.03
C LEU A 19 -57.20 -25.97 -40.89
N ALA A 20 -56.56 -25.78 -42.02
CA ALA A 20 -55.26 -25.14 -42.10
C ALA A 20 -55.41 -23.63 -41.76
N ALA A 21 -55.07 -23.25 -40.58
CA ALA A 21 -54.86 -21.85 -40.24
C ALA A 21 -53.33 -21.56 -40.32
N LEU A 22 -52.98 -20.71 -41.25
CA LEU A 22 -51.67 -20.10 -41.41
C LEU A 22 -51.27 -19.41 -40.05
N CYS A 23 -50.47 -20.06 -39.19
CA CYS A 23 -49.77 -19.38 -38.15
C CYS A 23 -48.63 -18.59 -38.78
N PRO A 24 -48.51 -17.27 -38.55
CA PRO A 24 -47.31 -16.57 -38.89
C PRO A 24 -46.16 -17.17 -38.01
N ALA A 25 -45.12 -17.62 -38.68
CA ALA A 25 -43.88 -18.00 -37.99
C ALA A 25 -43.36 -16.79 -37.19
N TRP A 26 -43.63 -16.79 -35.91
CA TRP A 26 -42.91 -15.93 -35.00
C TRP A 26 -41.48 -16.46 -35.00
N THR A 27 -40.64 -15.81 -35.81
CA THR A 27 -39.20 -15.92 -35.62
C THR A 27 -38.92 -15.37 -34.23
N CYS A 28 -38.71 -16.28 -33.26
CA CYS A 28 -37.96 -15.91 -32.07
C CYS A 28 -36.58 -15.44 -32.55
N ALA A 29 -36.45 -14.16 -32.80
CA ALA A 29 -35.14 -13.55 -32.84
C ALA A 29 -34.53 -13.82 -31.46
N SER A 30 -33.64 -14.78 -31.36
CA SER A 30 -32.77 -14.89 -30.25
C SER A 30 -32.08 -13.53 -30.13
N ALA A 31 -32.44 -12.76 -29.10
CA ALA A 31 -31.68 -11.58 -28.76
C ALA A 31 -30.22 -12.03 -28.59
N GLN A 32 -29.41 -11.76 -29.58
CA GLN A 32 -27.98 -12.07 -29.51
C GLN A 32 -27.46 -11.27 -28.33
N ALA A 33 -27.00 -11.94 -27.32
CA ALA A 33 -26.43 -11.27 -26.15
C ALA A 33 -25.37 -10.29 -26.64
N GLN A 34 -25.53 -9.02 -26.32
CA GLN A 34 -24.61 -7.97 -26.76
C GLN A 34 -23.24 -8.26 -26.13
N SER A 35 -22.21 -8.33 -26.95
CA SER A 35 -20.86 -8.55 -26.49
C SER A 35 -20.35 -7.31 -25.76
N LEU A 36 -19.69 -7.53 -24.61
CA LEU A 36 -18.98 -6.50 -23.85
C LEU A 36 -17.58 -6.21 -24.41
N THR A 37 -17.11 -6.99 -25.39
CA THR A 37 -15.79 -6.74 -26.00
C THR A 37 -15.73 -5.35 -26.61
N GLY A 38 -14.76 -4.57 -26.18
CA GLY A 38 -14.56 -3.19 -26.62
C GLY A 38 -14.17 -2.26 -25.48
N ARG A 39 -14.18 -0.98 -25.78
CA ARG A 39 -13.88 0.07 -24.81
C ARG A 39 -15.20 0.74 -24.37
N TRP A 40 -15.30 0.94 -23.08
CA TRP A 40 -16.46 1.53 -22.41
C TRP A 40 -16.01 2.69 -21.54
N ALA A 41 -16.70 3.80 -21.58
CA ALA A 41 -16.42 4.97 -20.77
C ALA A 41 -17.52 5.21 -19.75
N ALA A 42 -17.13 5.36 -18.49
CA ALA A 42 -18.02 5.79 -17.42
C ALA A 42 -17.55 7.15 -16.86
N THR A 43 -18.51 8.00 -16.52
CA THR A 43 -18.26 9.21 -15.74
C THR A 43 -18.91 9.01 -14.39
N GLY A 44 -18.15 9.05 -13.32
CA GLY A 44 -18.65 8.92 -11.97
C GLY A 44 -19.57 10.07 -11.57
N SER A 45 -20.43 9.83 -10.59
CA SER A 45 -21.33 10.86 -10.06
C SER A 45 -20.68 11.73 -8.98
N THR A 46 -19.52 11.32 -8.47
CA THR A 46 -18.78 12.02 -7.42
C THR A 46 -17.67 12.86 -8.05
N PRO A 47 -17.67 14.18 -7.85
CA PRO A 47 -16.55 15.01 -8.29
C PRO A 47 -15.27 14.63 -7.54
N LEU A 48 -14.15 14.58 -8.26
CA LEU A 48 -12.83 14.64 -7.65
C LEU A 48 -12.68 15.98 -6.91
N HIS A 49 -11.74 16.04 -5.97
CA HIS A 49 -11.55 17.24 -5.15
C HIS A 49 -11.18 18.50 -5.95
N ASN A 50 -10.74 18.35 -7.19
CA ASN A 50 -10.52 19.44 -8.15
C ASN A 50 -11.80 19.88 -8.89
N GLY A 51 -12.98 19.26 -8.60
CA GLY A 51 -14.26 19.54 -9.26
C GLY A 51 -14.47 18.80 -10.58
N GLU A 52 -13.48 18.07 -11.10
CA GLU A 52 -13.65 17.18 -12.26
C GLU A 52 -14.38 15.90 -11.84
N LEU A 53 -15.24 15.36 -12.70
CA LEU A 53 -15.85 14.06 -12.46
C LEU A 53 -14.86 12.95 -12.76
N GLN A 54 -14.82 11.95 -11.88
CA GLN A 54 -13.99 10.76 -12.10
C GLN A 54 -14.40 10.09 -13.40
N LYS A 55 -13.43 9.85 -14.27
CA LYS A 55 -13.62 9.14 -15.54
C LYS A 55 -12.92 7.79 -15.46
N THR A 56 -13.63 6.76 -15.93
CA THR A 56 -13.11 5.38 -15.97
C THR A 56 -13.30 4.84 -17.38
N ILE A 57 -12.26 4.23 -17.95
CA ILE A 57 -12.31 3.52 -19.23
C ILE A 57 -12.11 2.03 -18.93
N PHE A 58 -13.04 1.21 -19.39
CA PHE A 58 -12.95 -0.24 -19.36
C PHE A 58 -12.58 -0.73 -20.76
N GLU A 59 -11.47 -1.42 -20.89
CA GLU A 59 -11.12 -2.17 -22.10
C GLU A 59 -11.41 -3.64 -21.82
N LEU A 60 -12.49 -4.16 -22.39
CA LEU A 60 -13.02 -5.48 -22.08
C LEU A 60 -12.83 -6.43 -23.25
N GLN A 61 -12.51 -7.67 -22.95
CA GLN A 61 -12.50 -8.81 -23.85
C GLN A 61 -13.39 -9.89 -23.26
N GLN A 62 -14.42 -10.29 -23.98
CA GLN A 62 -15.36 -11.34 -23.57
C GLN A 62 -15.14 -12.61 -24.39
N ASP A 63 -14.96 -13.72 -23.69
CA ASP A 63 -14.92 -15.07 -24.25
C ASP A 63 -15.97 -15.93 -23.52
N GLY A 64 -17.11 -16.13 -24.16
CA GLY A 64 -18.28 -16.77 -23.53
C GLY A 64 -18.74 -16.02 -22.27
N SER A 65 -18.68 -16.67 -21.12
CA SER A 65 -19.01 -16.06 -19.84
C SER A 65 -17.81 -15.40 -19.13
N ARG A 66 -16.61 -15.46 -19.69
CA ARG A 66 -15.40 -14.88 -19.07
C ARG A 66 -15.16 -13.48 -19.57
N LEU A 67 -14.73 -12.61 -18.66
CA LEU A 67 -14.23 -11.28 -18.96
C LEU A 67 -12.75 -11.17 -18.56
N ALA A 68 -11.98 -10.49 -19.41
CA ALA A 68 -10.64 -10.04 -19.11
C ALA A 68 -10.45 -8.65 -19.70
N GLY A 69 -9.44 -7.92 -19.23
CA GLY A 69 -9.15 -6.62 -19.78
C GLY A 69 -8.32 -5.72 -18.89
N THR A 70 -8.53 -4.42 -19.06
CA THR A 70 -7.88 -3.40 -18.25
C THR A 70 -8.88 -2.29 -17.96
N VAL A 71 -8.91 -1.83 -16.73
CA VAL A 71 -9.60 -0.61 -16.32
C VAL A 71 -8.55 0.49 -16.20
N TYR A 72 -8.84 1.64 -16.83
CA TYR A 72 -8.01 2.83 -16.79
C TYR A 72 -8.78 3.91 -16.04
N GLU A 73 -8.14 4.51 -15.05
CA GLU A 73 -8.60 5.68 -14.32
C GLU A 73 -7.57 6.81 -14.44
N MET A 74 -7.88 7.99 -13.91
CA MET A 74 -7.05 9.19 -14.13
C MET A 74 -5.64 9.09 -13.53
N GLY A 75 -5.38 8.11 -12.67
CA GLY A 75 -4.08 7.95 -12.01
C GLY A 75 -3.44 6.56 -12.18
N PHE A 76 -4.21 5.54 -12.58
CA PHE A 76 -3.72 4.17 -12.62
C PHE A 76 -4.45 3.29 -13.64
N SER A 77 -3.91 2.11 -13.88
CA SER A 77 -4.58 1.05 -14.62
C SER A 77 -4.53 -0.27 -13.86
N VAL A 78 -5.62 -1.02 -13.93
CA VAL A 78 -5.75 -2.32 -13.25
C VAL A 78 -6.10 -3.39 -14.26
N LYS A 79 -5.34 -4.48 -14.30
CA LYS A 79 -5.73 -5.68 -15.03
C LYS A 79 -6.91 -6.32 -14.34
N ILE A 80 -7.87 -6.79 -15.13
CA ILE A 80 -9.11 -7.33 -14.61
C ILE A 80 -9.40 -8.73 -15.14
N LYS A 81 -10.14 -9.47 -14.31
CA LYS A 81 -10.82 -10.72 -14.62
C LYS A 81 -12.26 -10.63 -14.16
N GLY A 82 -13.17 -11.35 -14.80
CA GLY A 82 -14.56 -11.27 -14.40
C GLY A 82 -15.43 -12.30 -15.10
N SER A 83 -16.74 -12.18 -14.88
CA SER A 83 -17.74 -13.05 -15.47
C SER A 83 -18.98 -12.29 -15.92
N VAL A 84 -19.65 -12.87 -16.91
CA VAL A 84 -20.96 -12.43 -17.41
C VAL A 84 -21.95 -13.58 -17.28
N ASN A 85 -23.08 -13.33 -16.63
CA ASN A 85 -24.18 -14.27 -16.51
C ASN A 85 -25.49 -13.58 -16.95
N GLY A 86 -25.88 -13.82 -18.19
CA GLY A 86 -26.96 -13.06 -18.80
C GLY A 86 -26.57 -11.60 -19.01
N SER A 87 -27.28 -10.68 -18.36
CA SER A 87 -26.92 -9.25 -18.28
C SER A 87 -25.96 -8.92 -17.15
N HIS A 88 -25.87 -9.79 -16.15
CA HIS A 88 -25.13 -9.55 -14.92
C HIS A 88 -23.62 -9.71 -15.09
N ILE A 89 -22.86 -8.76 -14.57
CA ILE A 89 -21.41 -8.65 -14.74
C ILE A 89 -20.76 -8.46 -13.37
N GLU A 90 -19.73 -9.27 -13.09
CA GLU A 90 -18.86 -9.12 -11.94
C GLU A 90 -17.42 -9.00 -12.41
N ILE A 91 -16.69 -8.00 -11.90
CA ILE A 91 -15.29 -7.73 -12.24
C ILE A 91 -14.44 -7.65 -10.99
N PHE A 92 -13.32 -8.36 -11.02
CA PHE A 92 -12.28 -8.40 -9.98
C PHE A 92 -10.97 -7.85 -10.55
N ALA A 93 -10.14 -7.25 -9.73
CA ALA A 93 -8.75 -7.00 -10.10
C ALA A 93 -8.02 -8.35 -10.28
N ALA A 94 -7.25 -8.49 -11.37
CA ALA A 94 -6.64 -9.77 -11.70
C ALA A 94 -5.59 -10.20 -10.68
N ASP A 95 -4.83 -9.24 -10.15
CA ASP A 95 -3.68 -9.42 -9.28
C ASP A 95 -4.02 -9.23 -7.79
N TRP A 96 -5.26 -8.86 -7.47
CA TRP A 96 -5.72 -8.72 -6.09
C TRP A 96 -6.39 -10.00 -5.62
N ASN A 97 -6.20 -10.30 -4.35
CA ASN A 97 -6.76 -11.51 -3.73
C ASN A 97 -8.13 -11.25 -3.07
N ASP A 98 -8.87 -10.26 -3.58
CA ASP A 98 -10.16 -9.87 -3.05
C ASP A 98 -11.22 -10.95 -3.35
N LYS A 99 -12.02 -11.25 -2.33
CA LYS A 99 -13.15 -12.18 -2.43
C LYS A 99 -14.39 -11.51 -3.02
N GLU A 100 -14.46 -10.18 -2.94
CA GLU A 100 -15.57 -9.38 -3.42
C GLU A 100 -15.20 -8.70 -4.74
N PRO A 101 -16.11 -8.64 -5.70
CA PRO A 101 -15.87 -7.91 -6.94
C PRO A 101 -15.79 -6.41 -6.66
N PHE A 102 -14.83 -5.72 -7.30
CA PHE A 102 -14.76 -4.26 -7.20
C PHE A 102 -15.80 -3.56 -8.05
N LEU A 103 -16.37 -4.27 -9.05
CA LEU A 103 -17.45 -3.78 -9.91
C LEU A 103 -18.50 -4.85 -10.09
N VAL A 104 -19.75 -4.45 -9.87
CA VAL A 104 -20.95 -5.26 -10.15
C VAL A 104 -21.92 -4.41 -10.95
N GLY A 105 -22.51 -4.97 -12.02
CA GLY A 105 -23.47 -4.25 -12.85
C GLY A 105 -24.23 -5.14 -13.80
N ASP A 106 -25.13 -4.51 -14.55
CA ASP A 106 -25.93 -5.17 -15.55
C ASP A 106 -25.83 -4.43 -16.90
N LEU A 107 -25.78 -5.18 -17.99
CA LEU A 107 -25.87 -4.64 -19.33
C LEU A 107 -27.34 -4.40 -19.68
N VAL A 108 -27.76 -3.15 -19.71
CA VAL A 108 -29.13 -2.72 -19.93
C VAL A 108 -29.17 -1.73 -21.10
N ASN A 109 -29.93 -2.06 -22.17
CA ASN A 109 -30.08 -1.20 -23.35
C ASN A 109 -28.76 -0.71 -23.99
N GLY A 110 -27.70 -1.52 -23.90
CA GLY A 110 -26.39 -1.17 -24.47
C GLY A 110 -25.53 -0.29 -23.57
N GLU A 111 -25.92 -0.11 -22.34
CA GLU A 111 -25.16 0.59 -21.30
C GLU A 111 -24.87 -0.38 -20.14
N LEU A 112 -23.72 -0.24 -19.51
CA LEU A 112 -23.37 -0.98 -18.31
C LEU A 112 -23.73 -0.12 -17.08
N ASP A 113 -24.83 -0.48 -16.41
CA ASP A 113 -25.33 0.18 -15.21
C ASP A 113 -24.88 -0.64 -13.98
N GLY A 114 -24.18 -0.02 -13.05
CA GLY A 114 -23.62 -0.75 -11.93
C GLY A 114 -23.06 0.11 -10.80
N THR A 115 -22.30 -0.57 -9.95
CA THR A 115 -21.53 0.06 -8.86
C THR A 115 -20.06 -0.36 -8.94
N GLN A 116 -19.18 0.60 -8.75
CA GLN A 116 -17.75 0.40 -8.57
C GLN A 116 -17.37 0.95 -7.19
N TRP A 117 -16.80 0.12 -6.33
CA TRP A 117 -16.51 0.47 -4.93
C TRP A 117 -17.76 1.01 -4.17
N GLY A 118 -18.95 0.50 -4.53
CA GLY A 118 -20.22 0.99 -3.97
C GLY A 118 -20.74 2.31 -4.55
N VAL A 119 -20.02 2.95 -5.47
CA VAL A 119 -20.43 4.18 -6.16
C VAL A 119 -21.12 3.82 -7.46
N LYS A 120 -22.31 4.35 -7.71
CA LYS A 120 -23.07 4.14 -8.96
C LYS A 120 -22.34 4.76 -10.15
N PHE A 121 -22.34 4.03 -11.26
CA PHE A 121 -21.89 4.52 -12.57
C PHE A 121 -22.76 3.97 -13.70
N VAL A 122 -22.68 4.64 -14.84
CA VAL A 122 -23.18 4.12 -16.12
C VAL A 122 -22.06 4.23 -17.14
N ALA A 123 -21.65 3.09 -17.70
CA ALA A 123 -20.66 3.09 -18.77
C ALA A 123 -21.34 2.88 -20.13
N LYS A 124 -20.88 3.62 -21.13
CA LYS A 124 -21.29 3.57 -22.53
C LYS A 124 -20.12 3.16 -23.42
N PRO A 125 -20.37 2.62 -24.62
CA PRO A 125 -19.28 2.44 -25.57
C PRO A 125 -18.47 3.71 -25.74
N ALA A 126 -17.15 3.63 -25.49
CA ALA A 126 -16.27 4.78 -25.50
C ALA A 126 -16.12 5.37 -26.92
N THR A 127 -16.06 6.68 -26.99
CA THR A 127 -15.75 7.45 -28.20
C THR A 127 -14.31 8.01 -28.11
N PRO A 128 -13.72 8.51 -29.21
CA PRO A 128 -12.41 9.16 -29.15
C PRO A 128 -12.36 10.36 -28.18
N ALA A 129 -13.48 11.01 -27.90
CA ALA A 129 -13.56 12.12 -26.94
C ALA A 129 -13.51 11.64 -25.48
N ASP A 130 -13.72 10.34 -25.26
CA ASP A 130 -13.64 9.73 -23.92
C ASP A 130 -12.23 9.30 -23.55
N GLU A 131 -11.33 9.21 -24.50
CA GLU A 131 -9.94 8.80 -24.23
C GLU A 131 -9.23 9.82 -23.33
N PHE A 132 -8.39 9.31 -22.41
CA PHE A 132 -7.49 10.16 -21.66
C PHE A 132 -6.47 10.77 -22.61
N PRO A 133 -6.16 12.07 -22.49
CA PRO A 133 -5.08 12.68 -23.24
C PRO A 133 -3.79 11.89 -23.00
N LYS A 134 -3.18 11.38 -24.06
CA LYS A 134 -1.86 10.76 -23.96
C LYS A 134 -0.83 11.89 -23.93
N PRO A 135 -0.08 12.03 -22.82
CA PRO A 135 1.01 13.00 -22.80
C PRO A 135 2.08 12.60 -23.84
N ALA A 136 2.83 13.57 -24.31
CA ALA A 136 3.97 13.30 -25.19
C ALA A 136 4.96 12.38 -24.46
N TYR A 137 5.47 11.34 -25.15
CA TYR A 137 6.48 10.47 -24.60
C TYR A 137 7.79 11.25 -24.38
N ILE A 138 8.35 11.16 -23.19
CA ILE A 138 9.66 11.74 -22.84
C ILE A 138 10.63 10.59 -22.62
N ASP A 139 11.71 10.56 -23.40
CA ASP A 139 12.74 9.52 -23.27
C ASP A 139 13.35 9.56 -21.86
N PRO A 140 13.41 8.40 -21.18
CA PRO A 140 14.10 8.32 -19.90
C PRO A 140 15.61 8.63 -20.05
N PRO A 141 16.26 9.18 -19.00
CA PRO A 141 17.70 9.39 -19.04
C PRO A 141 18.48 8.07 -19.13
N ALA A 142 19.71 8.12 -19.64
CA ALA A 142 20.59 6.97 -19.57
C ALA A 142 20.89 6.62 -18.10
N PRO A 143 20.86 5.33 -17.70
CA PRO A 143 21.13 4.93 -16.34
C PRO A 143 22.52 5.37 -15.85
N HIS A 144 22.59 5.96 -14.67
CA HIS A 144 23.84 6.31 -13.98
C HIS A 144 23.60 6.35 -12.46
N GLN A 145 24.68 6.46 -11.69
CA GLN A 145 24.60 6.55 -10.24
C GLN A 145 24.30 7.98 -9.80
N VAL A 146 23.15 8.21 -9.18
CA VAL A 146 22.85 9.45 -8.48
C VAL A 146 23.61 9.47 -7.13
N PRO A 147 24.36 10.53 -6.80
CA PRO A 147 25.08 10.59 -5.55
C PRO A 147 24.14 10.51 -4.34
N GLY A 148 24.55 9.76 -3.31
CA GLY A 148 23.79 9.64 -2.08
C GLY A 148 23.69 10.98 -1.33
N ASN A 149 22.53 11.24 -0.71
CA ASN A 149 22.24 12.49 0.01
C ASN A 149 22.68 12.47 1.48
N GLY A 150 23.25 11.35 1.96
CA GLY A 150 23.74 11.19 3.35
C GLY A 150 22.66 11.04 4.41
N LEU A 151 21.38 10.94 4.02
CA LEU A 151 20.23 10.77 4.90
C LEU A 151 19.93 9.28 5.20
N ALA A 152 18.90 9.04 6.01
CA ALA A 152 18.38 7.71 6.34
C ALA A 152 19.47 6.72 6.79
N LYS A 153 20.40 7.15 7.64
CA LYS A 153 21.44 6.26 8.21
C LYS A 153 20.84 5.15 9.07
N THR A 154 19.68 5.36 9.62
CA THR A 154 18.76 4.39 10.21
C THR A 154 17.42 4.51 9.49
N PRO A 155 16.51 3.52 9.60
CA PRO A 155 15.20 3.60 8.96
C PRO A 155 14.46 4.89 9.32
N PRO A 156 13.86 5.61 8.35
CA PRO A 156 13.06 6.80 8.64
C PRO A 156 11.89 6.48 9.56
N THR A 157 11.63 7.37 10.52
CA THR A 157 10.53 7.23 11.49
C THR A 157 9.67 8.49 11.49
N GLY A 158 8.35 8.32 11.52
CA GLY A 158 7.44 9.45 11.41
C GLY A 158 5.97 9.05 11.35
N TRP A 159 5.22 9.83 10.63
CA TRP A 159 3.80 9.67 10.38
C TRP A 159 3.49 10.01 8.93
N ASN A 160 2.46 9.35 8.37
CA ASN A 160 1.95 9.63 7.03
C ASN A 160 0.42 9.72 7.10
N SER A 161 -0.17 10.60 6.29
CA SER A 161 -1.59 10.96 6.37
C SER A 161 -2.54 9.93 5.73
N TRP A 162 -2.04 9.02 4.87
CA TRP A 162 -2.91 8.31 3.93
C TRP A 162 -3.92 7.36 4.61
N ASN A 163 -3.44 6.42 5.44
CA ASN A 163 -4.27 5.29 5.87
C ASN A 163 -5.49 5.70 6.70
N LEU A 164 -5.44 6.83 7.39
CA LEU A 164 -6.57 7.32 8.15
C LEU A 164 -7.30 8.49 7.50
N PHE A 165 -6.56 9.44 6.92
CA PHE A 165 -7.17 10.69 6.45
C PHE A 165 -7.44 10.68 4.96
N ALA A 166 -6.68 9.92 4.17
CA ALA A 166 -6.77 9.93 2.72
C ALA A 166 -6.87 11.38 2.17
N ASP A 167 -7.88 11.68 1.42
CA ASP A 167 -8.15 12.98 0.84
C ASP A 167 -8.68 14.05 1.81
N LYS A 168 -8.99 13.68 3.05
CA LYS A 168 -9.52 14.62 4.08
C LYS A 168 -8.43 15.36 4.84
N ILE A 169 -7.16 15.13 4.51
CA ILE A 169 -6.03 15.84 5.12
C ILE A 169 -5.99 17.31 4.70
N ASP A 170 -5.64 18.19 5.62
CA ASP A 170 -5.47 19.63 5.42
C ASP A 170 -4.34 20.22 6.28
N ASP A 171 -3.99 21.49 6.05
CA ASP A 171 -2.94 22.23 6.79
C ASP A 171 -3.20 22.23 8.30
N GLN A 172 -4.45 22.44 8.71
CA GLN A 172 -4.81 22.48 10.14
C GLN A 172 -4.58 21.11 10.81
N THR A 173 -4.97 20.03 10.14
CA THR A 173 -4.77 18.67 10.64
C THR A 173 -3.30 18.33 10.72
N VAL A 174 -2.49 18.69 9.71
CA VAL A 174 -1.03 18.46 9.71
C VAL A 174 -0.37 19.18 10.88
N ARG A 175 -0.72 20.45 11.15
CA ARG A 175 -0.22 21.21 12.31
C ARG A 175 -0.61 20.53 13.63
N ALA A 176 -1.86 20.08 13.74
CA ALA A 176 -2.32 19.37 14.92
C ALA A 176 -1.61 18.03 15.13
N MET A 177 -1.27 17.32 14.04
CA MET A 177 -0.45 16.10 14.10
C MET A 177 0.98 16.40 14.54
N ALA A 178 1.60 17.47 14.05
CA ALA A 178 2.93 17.91 14.49
C ALA A 178 2.93 18.24 16.00
N ASP A 179 1.92 18.94 16.49
CA ASP A 179 1.76 19.23 17.92
C ASP A 179 1.55 17.96 18.75
N ALA A 180 0.74 17.02 18.24
CA ALA A 180 0.49 15.75 18.91
C ALA A 180 1.75 14.86 18.91
N MET A 181 2.55 14.87 17.86
CA MET A 181 3.82 14.14 17.83
C MET A 181 4.79 14.60 18.92
N VAL A 182 4.81 15.90 19.20
CA VAL A 182 5.59 16.46 20.31
C VAL A 182 4.95 16.12 21.66
N SER A 183 3.67 16.40 21.84
CA SER A 183 3.01 16.29 23.14
C SER A 183 2.79 14.84 23.59
N SER A 184 2.70 13.88 22.66
CA SER A 184 2.64 12.44 22.97
C SER A 184 3.98 11.83 23.35
N GLY A 185 5.10 12.52 23.07
CA GLY A 185 6.46 11.99 23.23
C GLY A 185 6.99 11.21 22.05
N MET A 186 6.26 11.11 20.93
CA MET A 186 6.71 10.41 19.71
C MET A 186 7.98 11.03 19.14
N ARG A 187 8.06 12.39 19.07
CA ARG A 187 9.29 13.07 18.65
C ARG A 187 10.50 12.64 19.49
N ASP A 188 10.35 12.60 20.81
CA ASP A 188 11.43 12.24 21.74
C ASP A 188 11.73 10.73 21.73
N ALA A 189 10.84 9.92 21.14
CA ALA A 189 11.06 8.52 20.82
C ALA A 189 11.73 8.30 19.45
N GLY A 190 11.90 9.36 18.65
CA GLY A 190 12.61 9.33 17.37
C GLY A 190 11.74 9.56 16.12
N TYR A 191 10.42 9.67 16.25
CA TYR A 191 9.54 9.96 15.12
C TYR A 191 9.66 11.42 14.71
N ILE A 192 10.25 11.68 13.55
CA ILE A 192 10.60 13.06 13.15
C ILE A 192 9.92 13.53 11.86
N TYR A 193 9.45 12.60 11.00
CA TYR A 193 8.80 12.98 9.76
C TYR A 193 7.30 13.12 9.93
N ILE A 194 6.72 14.18 9.35
CA ILE A 194 5.29 14.40 9.13
C ILE A 194 5.10 14.41 7.62
N ASN A 195 4.53 13.35 7.07
CA ASN A 195 4.39 13.19 5.63
C ASN A 195 2.94 13.42 5.20
N ILE A 196 2.74 14.40 4.33
CA ILE A 196 1.49 14.60 3.61
C ILE A 196 1.53 13.70 2.39
N ASP A 197 0.63 12.72 2.36
CA ASP A 197 0.47 11.83 1.21
C ASP A 197 -0.27 12.54 0.05
N ASP A 198 -0.87 11.83 -0.86
CA ASP A 198 -1.55 12.36 -2.05
C ASP A 198 -2.64 13.39 -1.70
N THR A 199 -3.14 14.11 -2.70
CA THR A 199 -4.27 15.05 -2.64
C THR A 199 -3.99 16.45 -2.11
N TRP A 200 -2.72 16.84 -1.91
CA TRP A 200 -2.33 18.22 -1.59
C TRP A 200 -2.16 19.11 -2.82
N GLN A 201 -1.95 18.52 -3.99
CA GLN A 201 -1.62 19.22 -5.23
C GLN A 201 -2.80 20.06 -5.73
N GLY A 202 -2.47 21.26 -6.22
CA GLY A 202 -3.38 22.14 -6.93
C GLY A 202 -3.06 22.18 -8.42
N LEU A 203 -3.25 23.33 -9.04
CA LEU A 203 -2.96 23.53 -10.46
C LEU A 203 -1.52 24.01 -10.65
N ARG A 204 -1.01 23.80 -11.88
CA ARG A 204 0.21 24.47 -12.35
C ARG A 204 -0.14 25.84 -12.91
N ASP A 205 0.72 26.81 -12.66
CA ASP A 205 0.60 28.12 -13.27
C ASP A 205 1.13 28.13 -14.72
N GLU A 206 1.11 29.32 -15.36
CA GLU A 206 1.59 29.50 -16.73
C GLU A 206 3.09 29.19 -16.91
N GLN A 207 3.87 29.22 -15.84
CA GLN A 207 5.28 28.86 -15.81
C GLN A 207 5.49 27.35 -15.52
N GLY A 208 4.41 26.61 -15.31
CA GLY A 208 4.42 25.18 -14.99
C GLY A 208 4.70 24.86 -13.51
N VAL A 209 4.80 25.88 -12.64
CA VAL A 209 5.03 25.67 -11.20
C VAL A 209 3.79 25.06 -10.56
N LEU A 210 3.97 23.96 -9.84
CA LEU A 210 2.90 23.28 -9.11
C LEU A 210 2.60 24.07 -7.82
N HIS A 211 1.36 24.47 -7.66
CA HIS A 211 0.86 25.06 -6.42
C HIS A 211 0.11 24.01 -5.59
N ALA A 212 0.07 24.20 -4.29
CA ALA A 212 -0.80 23.43 -3.44
C ALA A 212 -2.27 23.87 -3.62
N ASN A 213 -3.22 22.99 -3.32
CA ASN A 213 -4.63 23.31 -3.39
C ASN A 213 -5.10 24.09 -2.15
N HIS A 214 -6.39 24.46 -2.13
CA HIS A 214 -6.97 25.29 -1.07
C HIS A 214 -6.88 24.68 0.35
N LYS A 215 -6.67 23.35 0.48
CA LYS A 215 -6.47 22.68 1.78
C LYS A 215 -5.10 23.03 2.39
N PHE A 216 -4.16 23.46 1.57
CA PHE A 216 -2.78 23.79 1.95
C PHE A 216 -2.37 25.17 1.40
N PRO A 217 -2.90 26.25 1.96
CA PRO A 217 -2.78 27.58 1.37
C PRO A 217 -1.34 28.13 1.31
N ASP A 218 -0.46 27.64 2.19
CA ASP A 218 0.97 28.04 2.23
C ASP A 218 1.84 26.87 2.74
N MET A 219 2.39 26.09 1.81
CA MET A 219 3.25 24.94 2.11
C MET A 219 4.57 25.36 2.79
N LYS A 220 5.09 26.55 2.45
CA LYS A 220 6.31 27.07 3.10
C LYS A 220 6.05 27.38 4.57
N ALA A 221 4.97 28.08 4.88
CA ALA A 221 4.58 28.38 6.26
C ALA A 221 4.25 27.11 7.06
N LEU A 222 3.69 26.07 6.41
CA LEU A 222 3.46 24.78 7.03
C LEU A 222 4.78 24.09 7.34
N ALA A 223 5.73 24.07 6.41
CA ALA A 223 7.06 23.50 6.63
C ALA A 223 7.80 24.21 7.77
N ASP A 224 7.78 25.54 7.79
CA ASP A 224 8.39 26.33 8.86
C ASP A 224 7.77 26.02 10.24
N TYR A 225 6.43 25.84 10.27
CA TYR A 225 5.75 25.44 11.50
C TYR A 225 6.21 24.05 11.99
N VAL A 226 6.23 23.06 11.10
CA VAL A 226 6.69 21.70 11.42
C VAL A 226 8.15 21.71 11.89
N HIS A 227 9.00 22.45 11.21
CA HIS A 227 10.41 22.64 11.60
C HIS A 227 10.55 23.31 12.98
N SER A 228 9.68 24.28 13.32
CA SER A 228 9.69 24.93 14.64
C SER A 228 9.44 23.97 15.79
N LYS A 229 8.84 22.78 15.51
CA LYS A 229 8.62 21.69 16.47
C LYS A 229 9.80 20.71 16.54
N GLY A 230 10.88 20.94 15.76
CA GLY A 230 11.99 19.98 15.63
C GLY A 230 11.62 18.76 14.78
N LEU A 231 10.62 18.87 13.93
CA LEU A 231 10.12 17.84 13.02
C LEU A 231 10.49 18.18 11.58
N LYS A 232 10.20 17.30 10.65
CA LYS A 232 10.48 17.39 9.21
C LYS A 232 9.22 17.17 8.41
N LEU A 233 9.03 17.93 7.32
CA LEU A 233 7.85 17.83 6.47
C LEU A 233 8.16 17.05 5.21
N GLY A 234 7.30 16.08 4.87
CA GLY A 234 7.33 15.35 3.62
C GLY A 234 6.10 15.62 2.75
N VAL A 235 6.25 15.39 1.45
CA VAL A 235 5.19 15.45 0.46
C VAL A 235 5.20 14.22 -0.44
N TYR A 236 4.20 14.13 -1.29
CA TYR A 236 3.96 13.04 -2.23
C TYR A 236 3.90 13.56 -3.67
N SER A 237 4.39 12.77 -4.63
CA SER A 237 4.18 12.99 -6.06
C SER A 237 4.29 11.66 -6.83
N SER A 238 4.31 11.72 -8.17
CA SER A 238 4.38 10.55 -9.06
C SER A 238 5.19 10.87 -10.32
N PRO A 239 5.88 9.90 -10.93
CA PRO A 239 6.54 10.06 -12.23
C PRO A 239 5.57 10.14 -13.40
N GLY A 240 4.30 9.84 -13.19
CA GLY A 240 3.25 9.98 -14.20
C GLY A 240 2.70 11.40 -14.31
N PRO A 241 1.79 11.66 -15.26
CA PRO A 241 1.13 12.96 -15.41
C PRO A 241 0.13 13.26 -14.27
N ARG A 242 -0.34 12.21 -13.58
CA ARG A 242 -1.28 12.29 -12.46
C ARG A 242 -0.82 11.43 -11.30
N THR A 243 -1.18 11.86 -10.08
CA THR A 243 -1.08 11.03 -8.87
C THR A 243 -2.13 9.92 -8.88
N CYS A 244 -2.09 9.00 -7.92
CA CYS A 244 -3.11 7.97 -7.77
C CYS A 244 -4.49 8.56 -7.46
N GLY A 245 -4.56 9.67 -6.73
CA GLY A 245 -5.78 10.46 -6.51
C GLY A 245 -6.21 11.33 -7.69
N GLY A 246 -5.50 11.28 -8.84
CA GLY A 246 -5.86 12.02 -10.04
C GLY A 246 -5.37 13.47 -10.12
N TYR A 247 -4.57 13.92 -9.16
CA TYR A 247 -4.01 15.27 -9.10
C TYR A 247 -2.80 15.44 -10.04
N PRO A 248 -2.42 16.68 -10.42
CA PRO A 248 -1.21 16.91 -11.20
C PRO A 248 0.02 16.32 -10.50
N ALA A 249 0.82 15.56 -11.26
CA ALA A 249 2.06 14.96 -10.79
C ALA A 249 3.27 15.50 -11.56
N SER A 250 4.46 14.89 -11.39
CA SER A 250 5.72 15.51 -11.79
C SER A 250 6.15 15.23 -13.23
N TYR A 251 5.41 14.45 -14.00
CA TYR A 251 5.77 14.10 -15.37
C TYR A 251 6.15 15.31 -16.23
N GLY A 252 7.41 15.36 -16.70
CA GLY A 252 7.94 16.47 -17.50
C GLY A 252 8.19 17.75 -16.73
N HIS A 253 8.04 17.74 -15.41
CA HIS A 253 8.25 18.87 -14.51
C HIS A 253 9.17 18.53 -13.32
N GLU A 254 9.85 17.39 -13.34
CA GLU A 254 10.58 16.85 -12.20
C GLU A 254 11.59 17.84 -11.61
N GLU A 255 12.35 18.55 -12.46
CA GLU A 255 13.31 19.56 -12.00
C GLU A 255 12.62 20.78 -11.36
N LEU A 256 11.49 21.23 -11.94
CA LEU A 256 10.75 22.36 -11.43
C LEU A 256 10.10 22.05 -10.09
N ASP A 257 9.50 20.85 -10.00
CA ASP A 257 8.87 20.35 -8.77
C ASP A 257 9.91 20.15 -7.66
N ALA A 258 11.05 19.54 -7.97
CA ALA A 258 12.14 19.37 -7.00
C ALA A 258 12.61 20.73 -6.45
N ARG A 259 12.79 21.75 -7.31
CA ARG A 259 13.13 23.12 -6.87
C ARG A 259 12.02 23.74 -6.02
N THR A 260 10.76 23.51 -6.37
CA THR A 260 9.60 23.98 -5.62
C THR A 260 9.56 23.34 -4.23
N PHE A 261 9.72 22.02 -4.14
CA PHE A 261 9.79 21.28 -2.86
C PHE A 261 10.96 21.77 -2.00
N ALA A 262 12.14 21.96 -2.61
CA ALA A 262 13.30 22.50 -1.89
C ALA A 262 13.04 23.92 -1.37
N SER A 263 12.38 24.79 -2.15
CA SER A 263 12.04 26.16 -1.76
C SER A 263 11.04 26.22 -0.60
N TRP A 264 10.12 25.27 -0.51
CA TRP A 264 9.21 25.14 0.62
C TRP A 264 9.88 24.59 1.87
N GLY A 265 11.07 23.98 1.74
CA GLY A 265 11.75 23.35 2.84
C GLY A 265 11.31 21.90 3.08
N ILE A 266 10.87 21.21 2.06
CA ILE A 266 10.48 19.78 2.14
C ILE A 266 11.72 18.91 2.45
N ASP A 267 11.54 17.90 3.30
CA ASP A 267 12.59 16.99 3.78
C ASP A 267 12.42 15.54 3.32
N TYR A 268 11.25 15.19 2.75
CA TYR A 268 10.90 13.83 2.36
C TYR A 268 9.98 13.88 1.14
N LEU A 269 10.23 13.05 0.14
CA LEU A 269 9.37 12.85 -1.03
C LEU A 269 9.01 11.38 -1.16
N LYS A 270 7.72 11.02 -1.03
CA LYS A 270 7.17 9.75 -1.50
C LYS A 270 6.83 9.90 -2.98
N TYR A 271 7.39 9.03 -3.82
CA TYR A 271 7.25 9.09 -5.28
C TYR A 271 6.66 7.79 -5.81
N ASP A 272 5.38 7.85 -6.18
CA ASP A 272 4.52 6.70 -6.38
C ASP A 272 4.29 6.38 -7.85
N TRP A 273 4.29 5.10 -8.23
CA TRP A 273 4.11 4.63 -9.61
C TRP A 273 2.64 4.73 -10.08
N CYS A 274 2.05 5.92 -9.96
CA CYS A 274 0.72 6.19 -10.46
C CYS A 274 0.80 6.73 -11.89
N SER A 275 -0.19 6.45 -12.70
CA SER A 275 -0.34 6.88 -14.10
C SER A 275 0.91 6.74 -15.00
N ALA A 276 2.10 6.55 -14.47
CA ALA A 276 3.32 6.33 -15.23
C ALA A 276 3.22 5.10 -16.13
N SER A 277 2.51 4.05 -15.69
CA SER A 277 2.23 2.85 -16.48
C SER A 277 1.40 3.11 -17.73
N THR A 278 0.76 4.27 -17.86
CA THR A 278 0.06 4.69 -19.09
C THR A 278 1.01 5.16 -20.18
N ILE A 279 2.27 5.41 -19.83
CA ILE A 279 3.31 5.96 -20.71
C ILE A 279 4.48 4.99 -20.84
N TYR A 280 4.94 4.44 -19.72
CA TYR A 280 6.13 3.62 -19.60
C TYR A 280 5.78 2.17 -19.28
N SER A 281 6.64 1.25 -19.70
CA SER A 281 6.52 -0.17 -19.34
C SER A 281 6.98 -0.43 -17.91
N ASN A 282 6.31 -1.34 -17.21
CA ASN A 282 6.61 -1.71 -15.82
C ASN A 282 7.91 -2.53 -15.65
N ASP A 283 8.68 -2.74 -16.69
CA ASP A 283 9.98 -3.41 -16.67
C ASP A 283 11.16 -2.43 -16.86
N LYS A 284 10.91 -1.12 -16.73
CA LYS A 284 11.91 -0.06 -16.95
C LYS A 284 11.73 1.10 -15.96
N LEU A 285 11.55 0.78 -14.69
CA LEU A 285 11.27 1.78 -13.68
C LEU A 285 12.51 2.61 -13.31
N GLN A 286 13.69 1.99 -13.22
CA GLN A 286 14.91 2.65 -12.78
C GLN A 286 15.17 4.01 -13.45
N PRO A 287 15.22 4.15 -14.80
CA PRO A 287 15.54 5.44 -15.41
C PRO A 287 14.43 6.48 -15.24
N ILE A 288 13.21 6.05 -14.98
CA ILE A 288 12.08 6.96 -14.70
C ILE A 288 12.24 7.58 -13.30
N TYR A 289 12.53 6.74 -12.29
CA TYR A 289 12.81 7.21 -10.92
C TYR A 289 14.11 8.01 -10.85
N GLN A 290 15.11 7.68 -11.66
CA GLN A 290 16.36 8.41 -11.75
C GLN A 290 16.17 9.88 -12.10
N ARG A 291 15.22 10.22 -13.00
CA ARG A 291 14.93 11.61 -13.37
C ARG A 291 14.59 12.48 -12.16
N MET A 292 13.74 11.99 -11.26
CA MET A 292 13.42 12.70 -10.01
C MET A 292 14.61 12.67 -9.05
N GLY A 293 15.36 11.57 -8.97
CA GLY A 293 16.58 11.49 -8.17
C GLY A 293 17.62 12.56 -8.57
N ASP A 294 17.86 12.71 -9.87
CA ASP A 294 18.73 13.76 -10.43
C ASP A 294 18.20 15.18 -10.09
N ALA A 295 16.89 15.38 -10.25
CA ALA A 295 16.24 16.64 -9.96
C ALA A 295 16.38 17.02 -8.49
N LEU A 296 16.13 16.10 -7.56
CA LEU A 296 16.30 16.31 -6.13
C LEU A 296 17.76 16.63 -5.78
N HIS A 297 18.70 15.84 -6.33
CA HIS A 297 20.14 16.07 -6.11
C HIS A 297 20.57 17.46 -6.59
N SER A 298 20.07 17.91 -7.74
CA SER A 298 20.42 19.20 -8.33
C SER A 298 20.00 20.41 -7.49
N THR A 299 19.03 20.25 -6.58
CA THR A 299 18.57 21.34 -5.69
C THR A 299 19.60 21.71 -4.63
N GLY A 300 20.53 20.80 -4.31
CA GLY A 300 21.46 20.93 -3.20
C GLY A 300 20.84 20.75 -1.82
N ARG A 301 19.49 20.60 -1.71
CA ARG A 301 18.81 20.29 -0.46
C ARG A 301 18.74 18.77 -0.26
N PRO A 302 19.21 18.23 0.87
CA PRO A 302 19.03 16.82 1.17
C PRO A 302 17.56 16.53 1.46
N ILE A 303 16.92 15.71 0.60
CA ILE A 303 15.53 15.26 0.74
C ILE A 303 15.55 13.74 0.76
N VAL A 304 14.87 13.11 1.72
CA VAL A 304 14.67 11.65 1.72
C VAL A 304 13.84 11.28 0.51
N TYR A 305 14.36 10.39 -0.32
CA TYR A 305 13.67 9.92 -1.53
C TYR A 305 13.13 8.51 -1.30
N SER A 306 11.81 8.40 -1.21
CA SER A 306 11.06 7.17 -0.98
C SER A 306 10.40 6.73 -2.27
N LEU A 307 10.84 5.59 -2.79
CA LEU A 307 10.33 5.00 -4.02
C LEU A 307 9.11 4.15 -3.69
N CYS A 308 8.01 4.36 -4.40
CA CYS A 308 6.77 3.62 -4.19
C CYS A 308 6.30 2.99 -5.50
N GLU A 309 6.91 1.88 -5.84
CA GLU A 309 6.65 1.09 -7.05
C GLU A 309 6.20 -0.34 -6.70
N TYR A 310 5.79 -0.56 -5.44
CA TYR A 310 5.17 -1.81 -4.95
C TYR A 310 6.05 -3.06 -5.07
N GLY A 311 7.37 -2.92 -5.11
CA GLY A 311 8.34 -4.02 -5.26
C GLY A 311 8.47 -4.53 -6.71
N MET A 312 8.04 -3.72 -7.69
CA MET A 312 8.20 -4.04 -9.10
C MET A 312 9.63 -3.85 -9.61
N ASP A 313 9.96 -4.55 -10.70
CA ASP A 313 11.24 -4.44 -11.44
C ASP A 313 12.48 -4.63 -10.55
N ASP A 314 12.36 -5.48 -9.49
CA ASP A 314 13.46 -5.75 -8.54
C ASP A 314 14.08 -4.45 -7.97
N VAL A 315 13.25 -3.52 -7.52
CA VAL A 315 13.65 -2.17 -7.04
C VAL A 315 14.80 -2.20 -6.04
N GLU A 316 14.88 -3.23 -5.21
CA GLU A 316 15.95 -3.41 -4.23
C GLU A 316 17.36 -3.45 -4.87
N LYS A 317 17.44 -3.80 -6.16
CA LYS A 317 18.72 -3.87 -6.88
C LYS A 317 19.15 -2.52 -7.45
N TRP A 318 18.22 -1.67 -7.82
CA TRP A 318 18.51 -0.38 -8.48
C TRP A 318 18.11 0.84 -7.66
N GLY A 319 17.26 0.71 -6.65
CA GLY A 319 16.79 1.83 -5.82
C GLY A 319 17.91 2.72 -5.27
N PRO A 320 19.03 2.17 -4.75
CA PRO A 320 20.17 2.99 -4.33
C PRO A 320 20.80 3.79 -5.48
N ALA A 321 20.79 3.25 -6.70
CA ALA A 321 21.44 3.90 -7.85
C ALA A 321 20.72 5.17 -8.30
N VAL A 322 19.42 5.28 -8.06
CA VAL A 322 18.62 6.48 -8.35
C VAL A 322 18.56 7.48 -7.20
N GLY A 323 19.35 7.28 -6.15
CA GLY A 323 19.36 8.14 -4.95
C GLY A 323 18.25 7.79 -3.95
N GLY A 324 17.56 6.65 -4.11
CA GLY A 324 16.51 6.18 -3.20
C GLY A 324 17.07 5.85 -1.81
N ASN A 325 16.42 6.37 -0.77
CA ASN A 325 16.74 6.08 0.62
C ASN A 325 15.89 4.93 1.19
N LEU A 326 14.75 4.67 0.58
CA LEU A 326 13.88 3.53 0.88
C LEU A 326 13.02 3.24 -0.35
N TRP A 327 12.50 2.02 -0.41
CA TRP A 327 11.62 1.57 -1.49
C TRP A 327 10.60 0.56 -0.99
N ARG A 328 9.39 0.67 -1.50
CA ARG A 328 8.31 -0.27 -1.23
C ARG A 328 8.67 -1.66 -1.76
N THR A 329 8.40 -2.68 -0.97
CA THR A 329 8.63 -4.09 -1.33
C THR A 329 7.34 -4.85 -1.57
N SER A 330 6.19 -4.20 -1.35
CA SER A 330 4.86 -4.80 -1.34
C SER A 330 3.79 -3.83 -1.81
N GLY A 331 2.59 -4.33 -2.08
CA GLY A 331 1.37 -3.53 -2.23
C GLY A 331 0.98 -2.78 -0.96
N ASP A 332 -0.11 -1.99 -1.03
CA ASP A 332 -0.58 -1.19 0.10
C ASP A 332 -1.09 -2.07 1.24
N ILE A 333 -0.67 -1.69 2.46
CA ILE A 333 -1.09 -2.36 3.68
C ILE A 333 -2.51 -1.93 4.07
N ARG A 334 -3.24 -2.85 4.70
CA ARG A 334 -4.53 -2.58 5.35
C ARG A 334 -4.43 -3.00 6.81
N ASP A 335 -5.24 -2.38 7.66
CA ASP A 335 -5.33 -2.71 9.10
C ASP A 335 -5.98 -4.10 9.31
N GLN A 336 -5.33 -5.14 8.83
CA GLN A 336 -5.74 -6.54 8.88
C GLN A 336 -4.52 -7.44 9.00
N TRP A 337 -4.64 -8.51 9.79
CA TRP A 337 -3.57 -9.48 10.02
C TRP A 337 -2.99 -10.05 8.72
N ASP A 338 -3.85 -10.53 7.82
CA ASP A 338 -3.41 -11.15 6.56
C ASP A 338 -2.68 -10.16 5.65
N SER A 339 -3.12 -8.90 5.62
CA SER A 339 -2.45 -7.85 4.84
C SER A 339 -1.06 -7.54 5.41
N MET A 340 -0.97 -7.34 6.71
CA MET A 340 0.31 -7.11 7.41
C MET A 340 1.29 -8.28 7.18
N ARG A 341 0.80 -9.52 7.25
CA ARG A 341 1.60 -10.71 7.00
C ARG A 341 2.09 -10.80 5.55
N LEU A 342 1.22 -10.52 4.59
CA LEU A 342 1.60 -10.53 3.17
C LEU A 342 2.72 -9.52 2.89
N ASN A 343 2.61 -8.30 3.42
CA ASN A 343 3.59 -7.25 3.21
C ASN A 343 4.96 -7.64 3.77
N ILE A 344 5.01 -8.16 4.99
CA ILE A 344 6.29 -8.56 5.59
C ILE A 344 6.92 -9.78 4.91
N GLU A 345 6.11 -10.72 4.42
CA GLU A 345 6.59 -11.88 3.68
C GLU A 345 7.21 -11.50 2.32
N GLN A 346 6.62 -10.53 1.62
CA GLN A 346 7.16 -10.02 0.36
C GLN A 346 8.51 -9.33 0.53
N GLN A 347 8.76 -8.72 1.69
CA GLN A 347 10.04 -8.07 2.00
C GLN A 347 11.20 -9.05 2.23
N VAL A 348 10.94 -10.31 2.55
CA VAL A 348 12.01 -11.28 2.93
C VAL A 348 13.08 -11.40 1.87
N LYS A 349 12.70 -11.45 0.57
CA LYS A 349 13.63 -11.56 -0.55
C LYS A 349 14.59 -10.37 -0.67
N ALA A 350 14.17 -9.19 -0.21
CA ALA A 350 14.95 -7.96 -0.29
C ALA A 350 15.92 -7.76 0.89
N ALA A 351 15.96 -8.66 1.88
CA ALA A 351 16.81 -8.56 3.06
C ALA A 351 18.31 -8.26 2.78
N PRO A 352 18.96 -8.81 1.75
CA PRO A 352 20.36 -8.52 1.45
C PRO A 352 20.66 -7.08 1.04
N TYR A 353 19.63 -6.32 0.64
CA TYR A 353 19.77 -5.00 0.03
C TYR A 353 19.55 -3.86 1.04
N ALA A 354 18.95 -4.14 2.21
CA ALA A 354 18.78 -3.16 3.27
C ALA A 354 20.10 -2.86 3.99
N GLY A 355 20.29 -1.59 4.36
CA GLY A 355 21.43 -1.12 5.12
C GLY A 355 21.42 0.39 5.29
N PRO A 356 22.41 0.97 6.02
CA PRO A 356 22.46 2.41 6.27
C PRO A 356 22.37 3.24 4.99
N GLY A 357 21.35 4.08 4.93
CA GLY A 357 21.03 4.93 3.76
C GLY A 357 20.03 4.32 2.79
N HIS A 358 19.70 3.02 2.91
CA HIS A 358 18.92 2.26 1.95
C HIS A 358 18.06 1.20 2.64
N TRP A 359 16.71 1.37 2.67
CA TRP A 359 15.83 0.55 3.46
C TRP A 359 14.70 -0.07 2.63
N ASN A 360 14.42 -1.34 2.92
CA ASN A 360 13.22 -2.01 2.44
C ASN A 360 12.02 -1.49 3.22
N ASP A 361 10.93 -1.18 2.52
CA ASP A 361 9.72 -0.59 3.09
C ASP A 361 8.51 -1.50 2.81
N PRO A 362 8.01 -2.23 3.83
CA PRO A 362 6.82 -3.06 3.69
C PRO A 362 5.51 -2.27 3.87
N ASP A 363 5.58 -0.94 3.79
CA ASP A 363 4.54 0.04 4.03
C ASP A 363 4.38 0.46 5.51
N MET A 364 3.38 1.28 5.78
CA MET A 364 3.18 1.99 7.03
C MET A 364 2.79 1.08 8.21
N LEU A 365 2.84 1.65 9.41
CA LEU A 365 2.31 1.03 10.62
C LEU A 365 0.81 1.32 10.75
N GLU A 366 0.00 0.26 10.83
CA GLU A 366 -1.44 0.33 11.09
C GLU A 366 -1.79 0.39 12.58
N VAL A 367 -0.80 0.49 13.44
CA VAL A 367 -0.95 0.43 14.91
C VAL A 367 -1.88 1.51 15.42
N GLY A 368 -3.05 1.11 15.91
CA GLY A 368 -4.06 2.01 16.50
C GLY A 368 -5.19 2.40 15.56
N ASN A 369 -5.26 1.87 14.34
CA ASN A 369 -6.37 2.10 13.41
C ASN A 369 -7.64 1.29 13.78
N GLY A 370 -7.53 0.23 14.60
CA GLY A 370 -8.64 -0.35 15.34
C GLY A 370 -9.22 -1.65 14.80
N HIS A 371 -8.67 -2.24 13.73
CA HIS A 371 -9.18 -3.47 13.14
C HIS A 371 -8.35 -4.70 13.53
N MET A 372 -7.10 -4.52 13.95
CA MET A 372 -6.28 -5.58 14.55
C MET A 372 -6.32 -5.54 16.08
N THR A 373 -6.04 -6.68 16.71
CA THR A 373 -5.91 -6.80 18.16
C THR A 373 -4.62 -6.16 18.67
N ALA A 374 -4.53 -5.94 19.99
CA ALA A 374 -3.30 -5.42 20.61
C ALA A 374 -2.10 -6.36 20.41
N ASP A 375 -2.29 -7.66 20.37
CA ASP A 375 -1.22 -8.63 20.15
C ASP A 375 -0.76 -8.62 18.68
N GLU A 376 -1.69 -8.50 17.73
CA GLU A 376 -1.37 -8.32 16.31
C GLU A 376 -0.61 -7.01 16.07
N TYR A 377 -0.99 -5.91 16.72
CA TYR A 377 -0.24 -4.65 16.65
C TYR A 377 1.16 -4.73 17.26
N ARG A 378 1.35 -5.48 18.36
CA ARG A 378 2.69 -5.75 18.90
C ARG A 378 3.53 -6.59 17.93
N THR A 379 2.91 -7.57 17.29
CA THR A 379 3.56 -8.38 16.26
C THR A 379 3.95 -7.55 15.06
N HIS A 380 3.04 -6.70 14.59
CA HIS A 380 3.30 -5.74 13.51
C HIS A 380 4.53 -4.87 13.81
N MET A 381 4.53 -4.15 14.93
CA MET A 381 5.65 -3.31 15.36
C MET A 381 6.95 -4.12 15.54
N SER A 382 6.87 -5.36 16.03
CA SER A 382 8.04 -6.23 16.20
C SER A 382 8.66 -6.66 14.89
N LEU A 383 7.83 -7.01 13.89
CA LEU A 383 8.28 -7.45 12.58
C LEU A 383 8.92 -6.29 11.81
N TRP A 384 8.34 -5.09 11.85
CA TRP A 384 8.94 -3.89 11.28
C TRP A 384 10.30 -3.59 11.93
N ALA A 385 10.39 -3.63 13.25
CA ALA A 385 11.66 -3.40 13.95
C ALA A 385 12.72 -4.48 13.65
N LEU A 386 12.33 -5.74 13.57
CA LEU A 386 13.24 -6.83 13.23
C LEU A 386 13.74 -6.74 11.78
N THR A 387 12.93 -6.22 10.88
CA THR A 387 13.31 -6.07 9.48
C THR A 387 13.94 -4.72 9.15
N ALA A 388 14.18 -3.85 10.15
CA ALA A 388 14.71 -2.50 9.95
C ALA A 388 13.88 -1.70 8.93
N ALA A 389 12.56 -1.81 9.01
CA ALA A 389 11.62 -1.14 8.13
C ALA A 389 11.35 0.30 8.61
N PRO A 390 11.03 1.25 7.73
CA PRO A 390 10.57 2.57 8.15
C PRO A 390 9.38 2.47 9.12
N LEU A 391 9.45 3.17 10.25
CA LEU A 391 8.36 3.22 11.23
C LEU A 391 7.50 4.47 10.97
N LEU A 392 6.61 4.40 10.00
CA LEU A 392 5.71 5.48 9.62
C LEU A 392 4.30 5.17 10.15
N ALA A 393 3.89 5.81 11.23
CA ALA A 393 2.56 5.63 11.82
C ALA A 393 1.45 6.16 10.89
N GLY A 394 0.37 5.40 10.73
CA GLY A 394 -0.77 5.77 9.88
C GLY A 394 -2.05 6.14 10.65
N ASN A 395 -1.99 6.23 11.98
CA ASN A 395 -3.13 6.48 12.85
C ASN A 395 -3.31 7.96 13.24
N ASP A 396 -4.42 8.27 13.93
CA ASP A 396 -4.61 9.58 14.57
C ASP A 396 -3.82 9.66 15.88
N ILE A 397 -2.63 10.27 15.81
CA ILE A 397 -1.76 10.40 16.99
C ILE A 397 -2.30 11.38 18.04
N ARG A 398 -3.30 12.21 17.74
CA ARG A 398 -3.95 13.13 18.68
C ARG A 398 -4.82 12.40 19.72
N THR A 399 -5.31 11.21 19.35
CA THR A 399 -6.30 10.46 20.14
C THR A 399 -5.86 9.02 20.46
N MET A 400 -4.55 8.75 20.47
CA MET A 400 -4.02 7.43 20.76
C MET A 400 -4.47 6.87 22.11
N SER A 401 -4.93 5.62 22.12
CA SER A 401 -5.16 4.85 23.34
C SER A 401 -3.85 4.60 24.10
N ASP A 402 -3.95 4.24 25.38
CA ASP A 402 -2.76 3.87 26.17
C ASP A 402 -2.09 2.61 25.59
N VAL A 403 -2.85 1.68 25.00
CA VAL A 403 -2.31 0.50 24.30
C VAL A 403 -1.51 0.94 23.09
N THR A 404 -2.06 1.79 22.21
CA THR A 404 -1.39 2.33 21.04
C THR A 404 -0.11 3.05 21.43
N LYS A 405 -0.16 3.92 22.44
CA LYS A 405 1.04 4.60 22.99
C LYS A 405 2.07 3.62 23.49
N SER A 406 1.67 2.58 24.23
CA SER A 406 2.59 1.58 24.78
C SER A 406 3.34 0.80 23.68
N ILE A 407 2.74 0.69 22.49
CA ILE A 407 3.35 0.03 21.33
C ILE A 407 4.27 1.00 20.59
N LEU A 408 3.74 2.15 20.13
CA LEU A 408 4.48 3.10 19.29
C LEU A 408 5.64 3.79 20.06
N LEU A 409 5.54 3.92 21.37
CA LEU A 409 6.57 4.57 22.21
C LEU A 409 7.51 3.57 22.92
N ASN A 410 7.45 2.27 22.58
CA ASN A 410 8.36 1.29 23.19
C ASN A 410 9.79 1.50 22.69
N LYS A 411 10.58 2.25 23.47
CA LYS A 411 11.97 2.60 23.13
C LYS A 411 12.87 1.38 22.95
N GLU A 412 12.57 0.26 23.62
CA GLU A 412 13.36 -0.96 23.49
C GLU A 412 13.13 -1.63 22.13
N VAL A 413 11.91 -1.60 21.62
CA VAL A 413 11.57 -2.09 20.28
C VAL A 413 12.09 -1.13 19.21
N ILE A 414 11.91 0.18 19.39
CA ILE A 414 12.46 1.20 18.49
C ILE A 414 14.00 1.07 18.38
N ALA A 415 14.69 0.78 19.48
CA ALA A 415 16.14 0.59 19.45
C ALA A 415 16.58 -0.64 18.63
N ILE A 416 15.72 -1.68 18.51
CA ILE A 416 15.98 -2.80 17.59
C ILE A 416 15.88 -2.34 16.14
N ASP A 417 14.88 -1.53 15.82
CA ASP A 417 14.70 -0.96 14.48
C ASP A 417 15.88 -0.07 14.09
N GLN A 418 16.23 0.86 14.97
CA GLN A 418 17.22 1.90 14.78
C GLN A 418 18.68 1.44 15.01
N ASP A 419 18.92 0.12 15.12
CA ASP A 419 20.26 -0.42 15.31
C ASP A 419 21.17 -0.09 14.12
N SER A 420 22.35 0.47 14.41
CA SER A 420 23.28 1.02 13.41
C SER A 420 23.92 -0.03 12.48
N LEU A 421 23.84 -1.32 12.83
CA LEU A 421 24.27 -2.40 11.92
C LEU A 421 23.38 -2.49 10.68
N GLY A 422 22.11 -2.04 10.79
CA GLY A 422 21.15 -1.95 9.69
C GLY A 422 20.80 -3.29 9.05
N LYS A 423 20.87 -4.41 9.78
CA LYS A 423 20.58 -5.73 9.23
C LYS A 423 19.09 -6.05 9.35
N GLN A 424 18.51 -6.52 8.28
CA GLN A 424 17.16 -7.09 8.26
C GLN A 424 17.20 -8.54 8.74
N ALA A 425 16.24 -8.93 9.58
CA ALA A 425 16.02 -10.32 9.95
C ALA A 425 15.38 -11.12 8.80
N SER A 426 15.57 -12.44 8.86
CA SER A 426 14.87 -13.39 7.99
C SER A 426 14.20 -14.47 8.82
N PRO A 427 13.03 -15.01 8.40
CA PRO A 427 12.28 -15.98 9.17
C PRO A 427 12.79 -17.41 9.01
N VAL A 428 12.62 -18.20 10.08
CA VAL A 428 12.70 -19.66 10.06
C VAL A 428 11.39 -20.21 10.63
N LYS A 429 10.61 -20.91 9.80
CA LYS A 429 9.32 -21.49 10.20
C LYS A 429 9.50 -22.84 10.88
N ASN A 430 8.69 -23.10 11.93
CA ASN A 430 8.57 -24.38 12.61
C ASN A 430 7.11 -24.57 13.05
N GLY A 431 6.32 -25.22 12.20
CA GLY A 431 4.87 -25.32 12.39
C GLY A 431 4.21 -23.94 12.32
N ASP A 432 3.38 -23.65 13.34
CA ASP A 432 2.72 -22.34 13.48
C ASP A 432 3.60 -21.27 14.14
N LEU A 433 4.82 -21.62 14.54
CA LEU A 433 5.79 -20.66 15.07
C LEU A 433 6.80 -20.25 13.99
N GLU A 434 7.04 -18.94 13.92
CA GLU A 434 7.99 -18.36 12.99
C GLU A 434 9.00 -17.52 13.76
N MET A 435 10.28 -17.90 13.69
CA MET A 435 11.38 -17.22 14.39
C MET A 435 12.14 -16.30 13.45
N TRP A 436 12.30 -15.04 13.86
CA TRP A 436 13.07 -13.99 13.19
C TRP A 436 14.30 -13.64 14.02
N VAL A 437 15.48 -13.58 13.42
CA VAL A 437 16.74 -13.32 14.12
C VAL A 437 17.47 -12.15 13.45
N LYS A 438 17.75 -11.09 14.24
CA LYS A 438 18.46 -9.89 13.80
C LYS A 438 19.74 -9.70 14.61
N PRO A 439 20.93 -9.74 14.01
CA PRO A 439 22.16 -9.34 14.69
C PRO A 439 22.16 -7.83 14.94
N LEU A 440 22.73 -7.40 16.08
CA LEU A 440 22.82 -6.02 16.50
C LEU A 440 24.27 -5.55 16.55
N ALA A 441 24.49 -4.24 16.43
CA ALA A 441 25.81 -3.63 16.34
C ALA A 441 26.70 -3.91 17.55
N ASP A 442 26.15 -4.07 18.75
CA ASP A 442 26.89 -4.38 19.97
C ASP A 442 27.18 -5.88 20.20
N GLY A 443 26.88 -6.71 19.19
CA GLY A 443 27.05 -8.16 19.22
C GLY A 443 25.96 -8.93 19.95
N ALA A 444 24.89 -8.26 20.41
CA ALA A 444 23.66 -8.91 20.85
C ALA A 444 22.81 -9.34 19.62
N VAL A 445 21.74 -10.07 19.90
CA VAL A 445 20.80 -10.55 18.91
C VAL A 445 19.39 -10.19 19.36
N ALA A 446 18.58 -9.61 18.48
CA ALA A 446 17.13 -9.55 18.66
C ALA A 446 16.51 -10.79 18.04
N VAL A 447 15.59 -11.42 18.76
CA VAL A 447 14.84 -12.58 18.28
C VAL A 447 13.34 -12.38 18.54
N GLY A 448 12.54 -12.48 17.49
CA GLY A 448 11.09 -12.52 17.54
C GLY A 448 10.60 -13.94 17.25
N VAL A 449 9.68 -14.45 18.06
CA VAL A 449 8.94 -15.68 17.74
C VAL A 449 7.48 -15.33 17.64
N VAL A 450 6.97 -15.39 16.42
CA VAL A 450 5.57 -15.07 16.09
C VAL A 450 4.76 -16.36 16.06
N ASN A 451 3.60 -16.33 16.68
CA ASN A 451 2.61 -17.40 16.57
C ASN A 451 1.64 -17.08 15.41
N LEU A 452 1.70 -17.87 14.34
CA LEU A 452 0.83 -17.71 13.16
C LEU A 452 -0.52 -18.45 13.32
N GLY A 453 -0.62 -19.31 14.36
CA GLY A 453 -1.79 -20.15 14.60
C GLY A 453 -2.90 -19.41 15.33
N SER A 454 -4.07 -20.05 15.38
CA SER A 454 -5.28 -19.57 16.07
C SER A 454 -5.38 -19.95 17.54
N THR A 455 -4.39 -20.70 18.07
CA THR A 455 -4.31 -21.12 19.46
C THR A 455 -2.98 -20.65 20.08
N ALA A 456 -2.95 -20.54 21.41
CA ALA A 456 -1.71 -20.20 22.11
C ALA A 456 -0.69 -21.34 21.98
N GLU A 457 0.56 -20.97 21.63
CA GLU A 457 1.66 -21.91 21.43
C GLU A 457 2.83 -21.59 22.36
N THR A 458 3.63 -22.60 22.72
CA THR A 458 4.83 -22.40 23.53
C THR A 458 6.04 -22.13 22.64
N ALA A 459 6.42 -20.85 22.54
CA ALA A 459 7.67 -20.45 21.89
C ALA A 459 8.88 -20.85 22.76
N THR A 460 9.85 -21.52 22.15
CA THR A 460 11.12 -21.90 22.81
C THR A 460 12.30 -21.37 22.03
N VAL A 461 13.07 -20.49 22.67
CA VAL A 461 14.28 -19.88 22.10
C VAL A 461 15.51 -20.56 22.72
N LYS A 462 16.38 -21.15 21.90
CA LYS A 462 17.61 -21.80 22.34
C LYS A 462 18.81 -20.91 22.09
N ALA A 463 19.68 -20.79 23.09
CA ALA A 463 20.90 -20.00 22.98
C ALA A 463 21.84 -20.48 21.86
N ALA A 464 21.86 -21.79 21.61
CA ALA A 464 22.66 -22.42 20.56
C ALA A 464 22.30 -21.91 19.16
N ASP A 465 21.03 -21.58 18.94
CA ASP A 465 20.50 -21.12 17.65
C ASP A 465 20.85 -19.63 17.40
N LEU A 466 21.21 -18.87 18.44
CA LEU A 466 21.38 -17.43 18.40
C LEU A 466 22.86 -16.99 18.53
N LEU A 467 23.64 -17.65 19.33
CA LEU A 467 24.90 -17.10 19.87
C LEU A 467 26.18 -17.77 19.36
N ALA A 468 26.09 -18.62 18.33
CA ALA A 468 27.25 -19.28 17.73
C ALA A 468 28.21 -19.92 18.76
N GLY A 469 27.66 -20.65 19.73
CA GLY A 469 28.42 -21.34 20.79
C GLY A 469 28.74 -20.50 22.03
N LYS A 470 28.43 -19.21 22.05
CA LYS A 470 28.57 -18.37 23.25
C LYS A 470 27.49 -18.68 24.29
N ARG A 471 27.80 -18.46 25.57
CA ARG A 471 26.80 -18.55 26.63
C ARG A 471 25.99 -17.25 26.74
N VAL A 472 24.73 -17.36 27.15
CA VAL A 472 23.89 -16.19 27.43
C VAL A 472 24.48 -15.40 28.59
N LYS A 473 24.78 -14.12 28.36
CA LYS A 473 25.19 -13.12 29.37
C LYS A 473 23.97 -12.43 29.97
N GLY A 474 23.00 -12.10 29.12
CA GLY A 474 21.74 -11.44 29.50
C GLY A 474 20.69 -11.63 28.44
N ALA A 475 19.44 -11.65 28.88
CA ALA A 475 18.28 -11.68 28.00
C ALA A 475 17.15 -10.83 28.58
N ARG A 476 16.40 -10.13 27.71
CA ARG A 476 15.32 -9.24 28.08
C ARG A 476 14.12 -9.42 27.15
N ASP A 477 12.96 -9.57 27.75
CA ASP A 477 11.67 -9.52 27.05
C ASP A 477 11.26 -8.06 26.86
N LEU A 478 11.20 -7.61 25.61
CA LEU A 478 11.04 -6.18 25.27
C LEU A 478 9.61 -5.70 25.40
N TRP A 479 8.62 -6.60 25.35
CA TRP A 479 7.23 -6.25 25.61
C TRP A 479 6.85 -6.32 27.08
N ALA A 480 7.44 -7.25 27.82
CA ALA A 480 7.25 -7.34 29.25
C ALA A 480 8.15 -6.37 30.06
N HIS A 481 9.14 -5.74 29.43
CA HIS A 481 10.15 -4.91 30.05
C HIS A 481 10.90 -5.60 31.20
N GLN A 482 11.15 -6.92 31.04
CA GLN A 482 11.71 -7.76 32.10
C GLN A 482 12.93 -8.55 31.62
N ASN A 483 13.92 -8.67 32.51
CA ASN A 483 15.01 -9.61 32.28
C ASN A 483 14.51 -11.05 32.46
N VAL A 484 14.93 -11.93 31.56
CA VAL A 484 14.55 -13.34 31.55
C VAL A 484 15.78 -14.23 31.69
N LYS A 485 15.58 -15.45 32.21
CA LYS A 485 16.67 -16.42 32.41
C LYS A 485 16.50 -17.59 31.44
N PHE A 486 17.59 -17.92 30.77
CA PHE A 486 17.69 -19.16 29.99
C PHE A 486 18.06 -20.30 30.95
N THR A 487 17.20 -21.30 31.08
CA THR A 487 17.42 -22.51 31.87
C THR A 487 17.81 -23.64 30.93
N ASN A 488 18.90 -24.34 31.23
CA ASN A 488 19.46 -25.40 30.35
C ASN A 488 19.66 -24.93 28.87
N GLY A 489 20.06 -23.67 28.71
CA GLY A 489 20.32 -23.09 27.39
C GLY A 489 19.08 -22.67 26.59
N ALA A 490 17.88 -22.67 27.17
CA ALA A 490 16.65 -22.28 26.53
C ALA A 490 15.77 -21.36 27.40
N TYR A 491 14.93 -20.56 26.77
CA TYR A 491 13.83 -19.82 27.38
C TYR A 491 12.53 -20.15 26.64
N SER A 492 11.48 -20.44 27.40
CA SER A 492 10.16 -20.75 26.84
C SER A 492 9.09 -19.85 27.45
N LYS A 493 8.12 -19.44 26.62
CA LYS A 493 6.97 -18.63 27.01
C LYS A 493 5.77 -18.98 26.12
N SER A 494 4.57 -18.99 26.68
CA SER A 494 3.35 -19.09 25.90
C SER A 494 3.12 -17.79 25.14
N VAL A 495 2.87 -17.90 23.83
CA VAL A 495 2.58 -16.78 22.92
C VAL A 495 1.13 -16.95 22.45
N PRO A 496 0.29 -15.93 22.64
CA PRO A 496 -1.12 -15.99 22.22
C PRO A 496 -1.24 -16.10 20.69
N PRO A 497 -2.43 -16.40 20.16
CA PRO A 497 -2.70 -16.34 18.72
C PRO A 497 -2.26 -15.00 18.14
N HIS A 498 -1.57 -15.03 17.00
CA HIS A 498 -1.01 -13.86 16.31
C HIS A 498 -0.07 -12.98 17.15
N GLY A 499 0.28 -13.42 18.36
CA GLY A 499 1.18 -12.70 19.25
C GLY A 499 2.66 -12.94 18.94
N VAL A 500 3.51 -12.23 19.66
CA VAL A 500 4.98 -12.31 19.52
C VAL A 500 5.68 -12.37 20.87
N LEU A 501 6.71 -13.21 20.96
CA LEU A 501 7.76 -13.12 21.96
C LEU A 501 8.93 -12.38 21.33
N LEU A 502 9.27 -11.20 21.83
CA LEU A 502 10.41 -10.42 21.34
C LEU A 502 11.48 -10.28 22.43
N LEU A 503 12.63 -10.86 22.18
CA LEU A 503 13.76 -10.86 23.10
C LEU A 503 14.98 -10.12 22.51
N ARG A 504 15.75 -9.45 23.39
CA ARG A 504 17.12 -9.06 23.11
C ARG A 504 18.05 -9.94 23.95
N VAL A 505 18.98 -10.67 23.28
CA VAL A 505 19.85 -11.66 23.91
C VAL A 505 21.30 -11.29 23.66
N SER A 506 22.11 -11.21 24.73
CA SER A 506 23.56 -10.96 24.64
C SER A 506 24.34 -12.21 25.02
N GLY A 507 25.47 -12.44 24.34
CA GLY A 507 26.40 -13.53 24.61
C GLY A 507 27.69 -13.08 25.29
N ARG A 508 28.41 -14.03 25.92
CA ARG A 508 29.77 -13.85 26.47
C ARG A 508 30.67 -15.01 26.10
#